data_fd1e236d74ba0f0c772be504a29b1235
#
_entry.id   fd1e236d74ba0f0c772be504a29b1235
#
_cell.length_a   1.000
_cell.length_b   1.000
_cell.length_c   1.000
_cell.angle_alpha   90.00
_cell.angle_beta   90.00
_cell.angle_gamma   90.00
#
_symmetry.space_group_name_H-M   'P 1'
#
loop_
_entity.id
_entity.type
_entity.pdbx_description
1 polymer ?
#
loop_
_entity_poly.entity_id
_entity_poly.type
_entity_poly.pdbx_seq_one_letter_code
_entity_poly.pdbx_strand_id
1 'polypeptide(L)' 'MSDILLDDVNSLLDGDFGDDRILKQIARACKNNEVISNYERNYVQKLRTAFG' A
#
# COMPACT_ATOMS: atom_id res chain seq x y z
N MET A 1 -10.36 14.20 0.48
CA MET A 1 -9.07 14.07 -0.24
C MET A 1 -8.78 12.62 -0.51
N SER A 2 -8.32 12.32 -1.71
CA SER A 2 -7.95 10.96 -2.03
C SER A 2 -6.67 10.57 -1.29
N ASP A 3 -6.64 9.36 -0.80
CA ASP A 3 -5.45 8.82 -0.16
C ASP A 3 -4.61 8.14 -1.22
N ILE A 4 -3.54 8.80 -1.64
CA ILE A 4 -2.66 8.30 -2.69
C ILE A 4 -2.06 6.95 -2.31
N LEU A 5 -1.73 6.78 -1.03
CA LEU A 5 -1.16 5.52 -0.56
C LEU A 5 -2.16 4.38 -0.69
N LEU A 6 -3.43 4.63 -0.37
CA LEU A 6 -4.47 3.62 -0.52
C LEU A 6 -4.67 3.23 -1.98
N ASP A 7 -4.67 4.21 -2.88
CA ASP A 7 -4.79 3.95 -4.31
C ASP A 7 -3.63 3.09 -4.81
N ASP A 8 -2.41 3.40 -4.35
CA ASP A 8 -1.23 2.63 -4.71
C ASP A 8 -1.32 1.19 -4.22
N VAL A 9 -1.76 1.01 -2.96
CA VAL A 9 -1.89 -0.32 -2.38
C VAL A 9 -2.95 -1.13 -3.12
N ASN A 10 -4.08 -0.51 -3.45
CA ASN A 10 -5.14 -1.18 -4.19
C ASN A 10 -4.67 -1.61 -5.58
N SER A 11 -3.89 -0.77 -6.26
CA SER A 11 -3.33 -1.10 -7.56
C SER A 11 -2.38 -2.29 -7.48
N LEU A 12 -1.55 -2.33 -6.45
CA LEU A 12 -0.63 -3.44 -6.25
C LEU A 12 -1.37 -4.74 -5.93
N LEU A 13 -2.41 -4.67 -5.12
CA LEU A 13 -3.24 -5.83 -4.81
C LEU A 13 -3.95 -6.35 -6.06
N ASP A 14 -4.48 -5.46 -6.87
CA ASP A 14 -5.19 -5.82 -8.09
C ASP A 14 -4.26 -6.49 -9.09
N GLY A 15 -3.00 -6.06 -9.16
CA GLY A 15 -2.00 -6.65 -10.03
C GLY A 15 -1.30 -7.86 -9.44
N ASP A 16 -1.65 -8.25 -8.22
CA ASP A 16 -1.05 -9.37 -7.51
C ASP A 16 0.46 -9.19 -7.29
N PHE A 17 0.86 -7.97 -7.02
CA PHE A 17 2.26 -7.63 -6.74
C PHE A 17 2.52 -7.64 -5.24
N GLY A 18 3.69 -8.15 -4.85
CA GLY A 18 4.13 -8.12 -3.46
C GLY A 18 3.37 -9.07 -2.55
N ASP A 19 3.42 -8.78 -1.26
CA ASP A 19 2.80 -9.62 -0.24
C ASP A 19 1.40 -9.10 0.09
N ASP A 20 0.38 -9.90 -0.24
CA ASP A 20 -1.01 -9.55 -0.01
C ASP A 20 -1.29 -9.20 1.45
N ARG A 21 -0.68 -9.93 2.38
CA ARG A 21 -0.91 -9.71 3.81
C ARG A 21 -0.49 -8.31 4.22
N ILE A 22 0.71 -7.92 3.79
CA ILE A 22 1.24 -6.60 4.12
C ILE A 22 0.40 -5.52 3.45
N LEU A 23 0.09 -5.69 2.17
CA LEU A 23 -0.69 -4.71 1.42
C LEU A 23 -2.10 -4.56 1.98
N LYS A 24 -2.76 -5.65 2.34
CA LYS A 24 -4.09 -5.60 2.93
C LYS A 24 -4.07 -4.92 4.29
N GLN A 25 -3.03 -5.15 5.08
CA GLN A 25 -2.87 -4.48 6.37
C GLN A 25 -2.71 -2.98 6.19
N ILE A 26 -1.90 -2.56 5.23
CA ILE A 26 -1.70 -1.14 4.93
C ILE A 26 -3.02 -0.51 4.45
N ALA A 27 -3.74 -1.19 3.55
CA ALA A 27 -5.01 -0.69 3.04
C ALA A 27 -6.02 -0.50 4.19
N ARG A 28 -6.08 -1.45 5.10
CA ARG A 28 -6.97 -1.37 6.25
C ARG A 28 -6.62 -0.17 7.13
N ALA A 29 -5.33 0.02 7.39
CA ALA A 29 -4.88 1.16 8.19
C ALA A 29 -5.25 2.48 7.51
N CYS A 30 -5.09 2.58 6.20
CA CYS A 30 -5.49 3.77 5.45
C CYS A 30 -6.99 4.04 5.58
N LYS A 31 -7.81 3.01 5.47
CA LYS A 31 -9.26 3.15 5.57
C LYS A 31 -9.70 3.60 6.97
N ASN A 32 -8.96 3.17 7.98
CA ASN A 32 -9.27 3.50 9.38
C ASN A 32 -8.58 4.77 9.85
N ASN A 33 -7.90 5.49 8.98
CA ASN A 33 -7.13 6.70 9.31
C ASN A 33 -6.04 6.42 10.35
N GLU A 34 -5.49 5.24 10.36
CA GLU A 34 -4.40 4.88 11.25
C GLU A 34 -3.07 5.37 10.69
N VAL A 35 -2.10 5.56 11.58
CA VAL A 35 -0.77 5.99 11.19
C VAL A 35 -0.07 4.87 10.44
N ILE A 36 0.48 5.20 9.28
CA ILE A 36 1.25 4.25 8.47
C ILE A 36 2.74 4.44 8.80
N SER A 37 3.41 3.36 9.15
CA SER A 37 4.83 3.41 9.50
C SER A 37 5.69 3.71 8.25
N ASN A 38 6.91 4.21 8.49
CA ASN A 38 7.84 4.46 7.39
C ASN A 38 8.19 3.15 6.67
N TYR A 39 8.29 2.06 7.40
CA TYR A 39 8.54 0.75 6.81
C TYR A 39 7.48 0.39 5.78
N GLU A 40 6.22 0.58 6.14
CA GLU A 40 5.10 0.25 5.27
C GLU A 40 5.07 1.17 4.04
N ARG A 41 5.29 2.47 4.24
CA ARG A 41 5.36 3.42 3.12
C ARG A 41 6.49 3.06 2.16
N ASN A 42 7.65 2.72 2.70
CA ASN A 42 8.80 2.34 1.88
C ASN A 42 8.53 1.05 1.11
N TYR A 43 7.85 0.11 1.73
CA TYR A 43 7.49 -1.15 1.08
C TYR A 43 6.63 -0.90 -0.15
N VAL A 44 5.59 -0.11 0.00
CA VAL A 44 4.69 0.24 -1.11
C VAL A 44 5.46 0.98 -2.21
N GLN A 45 6.29 1.93 -1.84
CA GLN A 45 7.07 2.71 -2.79
C GLN A 45 8.04 1.85 -3.59
N LYS A 46 8.70 0.91 -2.92
CA LYS A 46 9.60 -0.03 -3.59
C LYS A 46 8.86 -0.89 -4.60
N LEU A 47 7.69 -1.39 -4.24
CA LEU A 47 6.88 -2.18 -5.15
C LEU A 47 6.45 -1.36 -6.36
N ARG A 48 6.04 -0.13 -6.15
CA ARG A 48 5.65 0.75 -7.24
C ARG A 48 6.81 1.03 -8.19
N THR A 49 7.98 1.25 -7.64
CA THR A 49 9.18 1.49 -8.44
C THR A 49 9.58 0.24 -9.25
N ALA A 50 9.40 -0.94 -8.65
CA ALA A 50 9.77 -2.20 -9.29
C ALA A 50 8.75 -2.64 -10.35
N PHE A 51 7.47 -2.43 -10.10
CA PHE A 51 6.39 -2.99 -10.93
C PHE A 51 5.51 -1.93 -11.59
N GLY A 52 5.60 -0.73 -11.15
CA GLY A 52 4.84 0.36 -11.70
C GLY A 52 5.65 1.19 -12.64
#